data_21205257f5e30e4755c7be54a38ac286
#
_entry.id   21205257f5e30e4755c7be54a38ac286
#
_cell.length_a   1.000
_cell.length_b   1.000
_cell.length_c   1.000
_cell.angle_alpha   90.00
_cell.angle_beta   90.00
_cell.angle_gamma   90.00
#
_symmetry.space_group_name_H-M   'P 1'
#
loop_
_entity.id
_entity.type
_entity.pdbx_description
1 polymer ?
#
loop_
_entity_poly.entity_id
_entity_poly.type
_entity_poly.pdbx_seq_one_letter_code
_entity_poly.pdbx_strand_id
1 'polypeptide(L)'
;RLIHKAALVLAGFQPGFSTESYVSLEEQLKAFGSGMEITLLSAIPAGSGLGTSSILASTVLGAISDFCGLNWDKNEICNRTLILEQLLTTGGGWQDQYGGVLRGVKLLQTHAGMDQSPLVRWLPDYLFTGGEYQKCHLLYYTGITRTAKGILAEIVRSMFLNSTEHLSILGGMKGHALDLYEAIQRGNFDEMGRLVGKSWKLNQALDPGTNPEAVETIIRRIDDYCLGYKLPGAGGGGYLYMVAK
;
A
#
# COMPACT_ATOMS: atom_id res chain seq x y z
N ARG A 1 12.15 -12.51 -8.41
CA ARG A 1 13.41 -13.07 -7.85
C ARG A 1 13.97 -12.24 -6.68
N LEU A 2 13.92 -10.91 -6.70
CA LEU A 2 14.45 -10.09 -5.61
C LEU A 2 13.65 -10.21 -4.31
N ILE A 3 12.32 -10.21 -4.38
CA ILE A 3 11.44 -10.39 -3.20
C ILE A 3 11.79 -11.68 -2.45
N HIS A 4 11.94 -12.81 -3.15
CA HIS A 4 12.26 -14.09 -2.51
C HIS A 4 13.61 -14.04 -1.77
N LYS A 5 14.64 -13.46 -2.42
CA LYS A 5 15.97 -13.32 -1.80
C LYS A 5 15.91 -12.46 -0.53
N ALA A 6 15.26 -11.32 -0.60
CA ALA A 6 15.11 -10.43 0.55
C ALA A 6 14.30 -11.08 1.69
N ALA A 7 13.22 -11.81 1.35
CA ALA A 7 12.43 -12.54 2.34
C ALA A 7 13.23 -13.64 3.04
N LEU A 8 14.03 -14.40 2.30
CA LEU A 8 14.92 -15.43 2.87
C LEU A 8 15.99 -14.82 3.78
N VAL A 9 16.56 -13.67 3.40
CA VAL A 9 17.51 -12.93 4.26
C VAL A 9 16.85 -12.54 5.57
N LEU A 10 15.64 -11.98 5.53
CA LEU A 10 14.88 -11.58 6.72
C LEU A 10 14.46 -12.77 7.60
N ALA A 11 14.33 -13.95 7.01
CA ALA A 11 14.07 -15.20 7.72
C ALA A 11 15.34 -15.87 8.27
N GLY A 12 16.51 -15.24 8.09
CA GLY A 12 17.81 -15.73 8.61
C GLY A 12 18.55 -16.66 7.66
N PHE A 13 18.06 -16.90 6.43
CA PHE A 13 18.76 -17.75 5.43
C PHE A 13 19.87 -16.98 4.71
N GLN A 14 20.71 -16.38 5.49
CA GLN A 14 22.00 -15.82 5.07
C GLN A 14 22.96 -15.92 6.25
N PRO A 15 24.13 -16.57 6.08
CA PRO A 15 25.03 -16.82 7.20
C PRO A 15 25.40 -15.59 8.04
N GLY A 16 25.56 -14.42 7.41
CA GLY A 16 25.87 -13.17 8.10
C GLY A 16 24.69 -12.54 8.89
N PHE A 17 23.46 -13.04 8.75
CA PHE A 17 22.26 -12.59 9.47
C PHE A 17 21.61 -13.71 10.29
N SER A 18 22.22 -14.89 10.33
CA SER A 18 21.80 -15.98 11.19
C SER A 18 22.26 -15.74 12.63
N THR A 19 21.47 -16.20 13.60
CA THR A 19 21.87 -16.24 15.02
C THR A 19 22.92 -17.29 15.29
N GLU A 20 23.05 -18.27 14.40
CA GLU A 20 24.05 -19.31 14.44
C GLU A 20 25.13 -19.07 13.34
N SER A 21 26.34 -19.49 13.60
CA SER A 21 27.44 -19.34 12.66
C SER A 21 27.47 -20.48 11.65
N TYR A 22 27.25 -20.17 10.37
CA TYR A 22 27.39 -21.08 9.24
C TYR A 22 28.44 -20.56 8.27
N VAL A 23 29.23 -21.48 7.70
CA VAL A 23 30.26 -21.15 6.69
C VAL A 23 29.60 -20.85 5.34
N SER A 24 28.44 -21.48 5.06
CA SER A 24 27.75 -21.35 3.79
C SER A 24 26.23 -21.53 3.96
N LEU A 25 25.47 -21.07 2.97
CA LEU A 25 24.04 -21.34 2.89
C LEU A 25 23.72 -22.82 2.75
N GLU A 26 24.60 -23.58 2.10
CA GLU A 26 24.46 -25.04 1.96
C GLU A 26 24.52 -25.74 3.33
N GLU A 27 25.48 -25.35 4.18
CA GLU A 27 25.56 -25.84 5.54
C GLU A 27 24.33 -25.49 6.38
N GLN A 28 23.87 -24.26 6.28
CA GLN A 28 22.67 -23.80 6.95
C GLN A 28 21.43 -24.60 6.51
N LEU A 29 21.26 -24.85 5.21
CA LEU A 29 20.14 -25.64 4.70
C LEU A 29 20.24 -27.11 5.11
N LYS A 30 21.45 -27.68 5.22
CA LYS A 30 21.64 -29.03 5.77
C LYS A 30 21.24 -29.09 7.24
N ALA A 31 21.63 -28.10 8.04
CA ALA A 31 21.22 -27.99 9.44
C ALA A 31 19.68 -27.77 9.59
N PHE A 32 19.08 -26.99 8.70
CA PHE A 32 17.64 -26.82 8.63
C PHE A 32 16.87 -28.10 8.23
N GLY A 33 17.54 -29.01 7.55
CA GLY A 33 17.03 -30.36 7.19
C GLY A 33 16.30 -30.42 5.85
N SER A 34 16.16 -29.33 5.12
CA SER A 34 15.51 -29.30 3.79
C SER A 34 15.93 -28.12 2.94
N GLY A 35 15.70 -28.22 1.61
CA GLY A 35 15.66 -27.08 0.71
C GLY A 35 14.27 -26.47 0.64
N MET A 36 14.16 -25.33 -0.04
CA MET A 36 12.89 -24.63 -0.26
C MET A 36 12.68 -24.35 -1.74
N GLU A 37 11.45 -24.59 -2.21
CA GLU A 37 10.96 -24.12 -3.50
C GLU A 37 9.83 -23.13 -3.27
N ILE A 38 9.94 -21.93 -3.83
CA ILE A 38 8.94 -20.86 -3.67
C ILE A 38 8.38 -20.51 -5.04
N THR A 39 7.09 -20.79 -5.24
CA THR A 39 6.33 -20.42 -6.44
C THR A 39 5.32 -19.34 -6.09
N LEU A 40 5.28 -18.26 -6.87
CA LEU A 40 4.33 -17.15 -6.71
C LEU A 40 3.38 -17.07 -7.88
N LEU A 41 2.09 -16.91 -7.56
CA LEU A 41 1.05 -16.57 -8.53
C LEU A 41 0.38 -15.26 -8.10
N SER A 42 0.32 -14.30 -9.01
CA SER A 42 -0.48 -13.08 -8.85
C SER A 42 -1.49 -12.97 -9.99
N ALA A 43 -2.77 -12.95 -9.64
CA ALA A 43 -3.85 -12.74 -10.60
C ALA A 43 -4.13 -11.24 -10.85
N ILE A 44 -3.53 -10.34 -10.06
CA ILE A 44 -3.70 -8.89 -10.20
C ILE A 44 -2.60 -8.35 -11.09
N PRO A 45 -2.93 -7.51 -12.09
CA PRO A 45 -1.93 -6.91 -12.97
C PRO A 45 -0.85 -6.12 -12.20
N ALA A 46 0.38 -6.20 -12.68
CA ALA A 46 1.45 -5.34 -12.16
C ALA A 46 1.10 -3.86 -12.42
N GLY A 47 1.44 -2.98 -11.47
CA GLY A 47 1.10 -1.55 -11.58
C GLY A 47 -0.39 -1.24 -11.37
N SER A 48 -1.12 -2.14 -10.73
CA SER A 48 -2.55 -1.99 -10.43
C SER A 48 -2.90 -0.82 -9.51
N GLY A 49 -1.94 -0.33 -8.72
CA GLY A 49 -2.19 0.68 -7.67
C GLY A 49 -2.85 0.12 -6.40
N LEU A 50 -3.04 -1.20 -6.32
CA LEU A 50 -3.71 -1.87 -5.20
C LEU A 50 -2.73 -2.46 -4.16
N GLY A 51 -1.52 -1.91 -4.05
CA GLY A 51 -0.52 -2.40 -3.08
C GLY A 51 0.00 -3.81 -3.37
N THR A 52 -0.12 -4.28 -4.62
CA THR A 52 0.16 -5.69 -4.99
C THR A 52 1.58 -6.12 -4.63
N SER A 53 2.56 -5.23 -4.73
CA SER A 53 3.96 -5.53 -4.39
C SER A 53 4.12 -5.88 -2.91
N SER A 54 3.58 -5.03 -2.04
CA SER A 54 3.64 -5.19 -0.58
C SER A 54 2.83 -6.40 -0.12
N ILE A 55 1.66 -6.62 -0.71
CA ILE A 55 0.82 -7.79 -0.40
C ILE A 55 1.53 -9.08 -0.81
N LEU A 56 2.17 -9.11 -1.99
CA LEU A 56 2.93 -10.25 -2.46
C LEU A 56 4.13 -10.53 -1.52
N ALA A 57 4.87 -9.49 -1.14
CA ALA A 57 5.98 -9.60 -0.20
C ALA A 57 5.52 -10.14 1.17
N SER A 58 4.41 -9.60 1.69
CA SER A 58 3.80 -10.06 2.95
C SER A 58 3.36 -11.53 2.88
N THR A 59 2.81 -11.96 1.73
CA THR A 59 2.41 -13.36 1.51
C THR A 59 3.62 -14.29 1.54
N VAL A 60 4.71 -13.90 0.90
CA VAL A 60 5.97 -14.68 0.91
C VAL A 60 6.53 -14.77 2.32
N LEU A 61 6.58 -13.66 3.06
CA LEU A 61 7.07 -13.64 4.44
C LEU A 61 6.18 -14.49 5.36
N GLY A 62 4.86 -14.41 5.20
CA GLY A 62 3.92 -15.25 5.95
C GLY A 62 4.11 -16.74 5.66
N ALA A 63 4.27 -17.13 4.39
CA ALA A 63 4.51 -18.50 4.00
C ALA A 63 5.85 -19.03 4.55
N ILE A 64 6.92 -18.22 4.50
CA ILE A 64 8.22 -18.57 5.08
C ILE A 64 8.11 -18.69 6.61
N SER A 65 7.39 -17.77 7.27
CA SER A 65 7.17 -17.82 8.71
C SER A 65 6.49 -19.12 9.13
N ASP A 66 5.43 -19.52 8.42
CA ASP A 66 4.72 -20.76 8.68
C ASP A 66 5.62 -21.99 8.42
N PHE A 67 6.25 -22.05 7.26
CA PHE A 67 7.12 -23.14 6.86
C PHE A 67 8.33 -23.35 7.79
N CYS A 68 8.89 -22.26 8.31
CA CYS A 68 10.07 -22.31 9.19
C CYS A 68 9.70 -22.29 10.69
N GLY A 69 8.43 -22.24 11.04
CA GLY A 69 7.99 -22.19 12.45
C GLY A 69 8.40 -20.91 13.17
N LEU A 70 8.51 -19.77 12.46
CA LEU A 70 8.98 -18.50 13.03
C LEU A 70 7.89 -17.78 13.86
N ASN A 71 6.63 -18.16 13.69
CA ASN A 71 5.48 -17.64 14.42
C ASN A 71 5.31 -16.12 14.38
N TRP A 72 5.64 -15.49 13.25
CA TRP A 72 5.42 -14.06 13.07
C TRP A 72 3.93 -13.75 13.03
N ASP A 73 3.49 -12.84 13.87
CA ASP A 73 2.14 -12.33 13.80
C ASP A 73 1.96 -11.35 12.61
N LYS A 74 0.74 -10.88 12.41
CA LYS A 74 0.44 -9.99 11.28
C LYS A 74 1.16 -8.65 11.35
N ASN A 75 1.39 -8.11 12.55
CA ASN A 75 2.12 -6.86 12.72
C ASN A 75 3.60 -7.05 12.39
N GLU A 76 4.19 -8.15 12.85
CA GLU A 76 5.57 -8.51 12.51
C GLU A 76 5.74 -8.73 11.00
N ILE A 77 4.80 -9.40 10.34
CA ILE A 77 4.79 -9.55 8.88
C ILE A 77 4.74 -8.18 8.18
N CYS A 78 3.89 -7.25 8.66
CA CYS A 78 3.83 -5.91 8.11
C CYS A 78 5.15 -5.14 8.27
N ASN A 79 5.77 -5.21 9.46
CA ASN A 79 7.04 -4.57 9.75
C ASN A 79 8.17 -5.15 8.88
N ARG A 80 8.25 -6.48 8.77
CA ARG A 80 9.23 -7.15 7.91
C ARG A 80 9.01 -6.86 6.43
N THR A 81 7.77 -6.68 6.01
CA THR A 81 7.44 -6.26 4.64
C THR A 81 8.00 -4.87 4.36
N LEU A 82 7.85 -3.92 5.30
CA LEU A 82 8.45 -2.60 5.17
C LEU A 82 9.97 -2.69 5.02
N ILE A 83 10.64 -3.47 5.87
CA ILE A 83 12.09 -3.67 5.80
C ILE A 83 12.48 -4.30 4.46
N LEU A 84 11.72 -5.31 3.99
CA LEU A 84 11.95 -5.96 2.70
C LEU A 84 11.87 -4.94 1.56
N GLU A 85 10.88 -4.08 1.55
CA GLU A 85 10.72 -3.05 0.53
C GLU A 85 11.85 -2.02 0.57
N GLN A 86 12.34 -1.63 1.76
CA GLN A 86 13.53 -0.78 1.88
C GLN A 86 14.78 -1.46 1.31
N LEU A 87 14.98 -2.75 1.58
CA LEU A 87 16.08 -3.54 0.97
C LEU A 87 15.99 -3.59 -0.55
N LEU A 88 14.79 -3.51 -1.12
CA LEU A 88 14.55 -3.44 -2.57
C LEU A 88 14.60 -2.01 -3.13
N THR A 89 14.86 -1.03 -2.29
CA THR A 89 14.92 0.40 -2.67
C THR A 89 13.65 0.90 -3.38
N THR A 90 12.48 0.40 -2.97
CA THR A 90 11.20 0.82 -3.57
C THR A 90 10.75 2.20 -3.12
N GLY A 91 11.23 2.66 -1.96
CA GLY A 91 10.87 3.96 -1.38
C GLY A 91 9.43 4.04 -0.87
N GLY A 92 8.74 2.89 -0.76
CA GLY A 92 7.39 2.81 -0.22
C GLY A 92 7.33 2.99 1.29
N GLY A 93 6.14 3.35 1.79
CA GLY A 93 5.84 3.39 3.23
C GLY A 93 5.18 2.10 3.70
N TRP A 94 4.56 2.16 4.87
CA TRP A 94 3.89 1.02 5.53
C TRP A 94 2.40 0.88 5.21
N GLN A 95 1.83 1.74 4.38
CA GLN A 95 0.40 1.81 4.09
C GLN A 95 -0.15 0.52 3.45
N ASP A 96 0.52 0.01 2.42
CA ASP A 96 -0.02 -1.06 1.59
C ASP A 96 -0.03 -2.41 2.31
N GLN A 97 1.04 -2.75 3.04
CA GLN A 97 1.09 -3.99 3.82
C GLN A 97 0.09 -3.99 4.97
N TYR A 98 -0.02 -2.91 5.74
CA TYR A 98 -1.05 -2.79 6.78
C TYR A 98 -2.45 -2.75 6.18
N GLY A 99 -2.61 -2.16 5.01
CA GLY A 99 -3.87 -2.17 4.24
C GLY A 99 -4.31 -3.55 3.84
N GLY A 100 -3.41 -4.37 3.31
CA GLY A 100 -3.71 -5.68 2.75
C GLY A 100 -3.66 -6.85 3.73
N VAL A 101 -2.71 -6.86 4.69
CA VAL A 101 -2.56 -7.96 5.66
C VAL A 101 -3.61 -7.91 6.76
N LEU A 102 -3.96 -6.71 7.22
CA LEU A 102 -5.01 -6.51 8.21
C LEU A 102 -6.34 -6.28 7.52
N ARG A 103 -7.35 -7.07 7.87
CA ARG A 103 -8.70 -6.96 7.29
C ARG A 103 -9.44 -5.71 7.75
N GLY A 104 -10.46 -5.34 7.01
CA GLY A 104 -11.42 -4.28 7.33
C GLY A 104 -10.94 -2.88 6.95
N VAL A 105 -11.85 -1.92 7.11
CA VAL A 105 -11.58 -0.50 6.90
C VAL A 105 -10.86 0.07 8.11
N LYS A 106 -9.84 0.87 7.90
CA LYS A 106 -9.02 1.35 9.01
C LYS A 106 -8.30 2.65 8.71
N LEU A 107 -8.09 3.43 9.75
CA LEU A 107 -7.17 4.55 9.77
C LEU A 107 -5.84 4.08 10.35
N LEU A 108 -4.76 4.37 9.65
CA LEU A 108 -3.41 4.10 10.10
C LEU A 108 -2.73 5.41 10.49
N GLN A 109 -2.16 5.44 11.67
CA GLN A 109 -1.45 6.61 12.20
C GLN A 109 -0.10 6.20 12.76
N THR A 110 0.89 7.08 12.65
CA THR A 110 2.20 6.90 13.26
C THR A 110 2.70 8.23 13.82
N HIS A 111 3.73 8.16 14.63
CA HIS A 111 4.44 9.33 15.16
C HIS A 111 5.67 9.63 14.31
N ALA A 112 6.15 10.86 14.39
CA ALA A 112 7.41 11.23 13.76
C ALA A 112 8.58 10.50 14.46
N GLY A 113 9.55 10.04 13.66
CA GLY A 113 10.73 9.34 14.15
C GLY A 113 11.17 8.23 13.25
N MET A 114 12.31 7.61 13.55
CA MET A 114 12.84 6.47 12.81
C MET A 114 12.14 5.17 13.18
N ASP A 115 11.69 5.04 14.42
CA ASP A 115 10.96 3.87 14.89
C ASP A 115 9.49 4.04 14.52
N GLN A 116 9.05 3.28 13.53
CA GLN A 116 7.70 3.30 13.01
C GLN A 116 6.88 2.15 13.58
N SER A 117 5.87 2.50 14.39
CA SER A 117 4.89 1.55 14.93
C SER A 117 3.49 2.06 14.61
N PRO A 118 2.93 1.72 13.42
CA PRO A 118 1.62 2.20 13.02
C PRO A 118 0.51 1.75 13.96
N LEU A 119 -0.24 2.72 14.48
CA LEU A 119 -1.46 2.48 15.23
C LEU A 119 -2.61 2.23 14.26
N VAL A 120 -3.30 1.12 14.45
CA VAL A 120 -4.45 0.72 13.63
C VAL A 120 -5.75 1.06 14.37
N ARG A 121 -6.58 1.88 13.75
CA ARG A 121 -7.93 2.18 14.23
C ARG A 121 -8.95 1.63 13.25
N TRP A 122 -9.63 0.54 13.62
CA TRP A 122 -10.68 -0.05 12.80
C TRP A 122 -11.90 0.85 12.75
N LEU A 123 -12.49 0.90 11.57
CA LEU A 123 -13.68 1.66 11.24
C LEU A 123 -14.85 0.71 10.96
N PRO A 124 -16.10 1.16 11.15
CA PRO A 124 -17.25 0.45 10.63
C PRO A 124 -17.12 0.25 9.12
N ASP A 125 -17.42 -0.94 8.64
CA ASP A 125 -17.36 -1.28 7.21
C ASP A 125 -18.72 -1.12 6.50
N TYR A 126 -19.76 -0.72 7.22
CA TYR A 126 -21.13 -0.60 6.74
C TYR A 126 -21.26 0.19 5.43
N LEU A 127 -20.55 1.33 5.29
CA LEU A 127 -20.56 2.14 4.07
C LEU A 127 -19.92 1.42 2.86
N PHE A 128 -19.23 0.33 3.08
CA PHE A 128 -18.53 -0.45 2.03
C PHE A 128 -19.21 -1.79 1.75
N THR A 129 -19.84 -2.39 2.77
CA THR A 129 -20.43 -3.74 2.71
C THR A 129 -21.93 -3.74 2.82
N GLY A 130 -22.55 -2.67 3.31
CA GLY A 130 -24.00 -2.52 3.43
C GLY A 130 -24.67 -2.61 2.06
N GLY A 131 -25.79 -3.35 1.97
CA GLY A 131 -26.36 -3.77 0.70
C GLY A 131 -26.75 -2.63 -0.26
N GLU A 132 -27.07 -1.47 0.26
CA GLU A 132 -27.38 -0.27 -0.55
C GLU A 132 -26.11 0.44 -1.05
N TYR A 133 -25.05 0.48 -0.24
CA TYR A 133 -23.83 1.17 -0.56
C TYR A 133 -22.82 0.31 -1.35
N GLN A 134 -22.83 -1.00 -1.15
CA GLN A 134 -21.88 -1.90 -1.81
C GLN A 134 -21.91 -1.75 -3.34
N LYS A 135 -23.07 -1.48 -3.92
CA LYS A 135 -23.27 -1.31 -5.37
C LYS A 135 -22.65 0.00 -5.90
N CYS A 136 -22.41 0.97 -5.02
CA CYS A 136 -21.88 2.27 -5.38
C CYS A 136 -20.34 2.30 -5.41
N HIS A 137 -19.68 1.25 -4.93
CA HIS A 137 -18.22 1.13 -5.00
C HIS A 137 -17.79 0.37 -6.25
N LEU A 138 -17.09 1.06 -7.12
CA LEU A 138 -16.65 0.51 -8.40
C LEU A 138 -15.12 0.59 -8.52
N LEU A 139 -14.53 -0.47 -9.07
CA LEU A 139 -13.13 -0.52 -9.45
C LEU A 139 -13.05 -0.77 -10.96
N TYR A 140 -12.48 0.18 -11.69
CA TYR A 140 -12.29 0.09 -13.13
C TYR A 140 -10.80 -0.01 -13.47
N TYR A 141 -10.39 -1.06 -14.14
CA TYR A 141 -9.01 -1.18 -14.61
C TYR A 141 -8.80 -0.32 -15.86
N THR A 142 -7.95 0.69 -15.75
CA THR A 142 -7.73 1.67 -16.82
C THR A 142 -6.90 1.12 -17.97
N GLY A 143 -6.23 -0.02 -17.82
CA GLY A 143 -5.27 -0.55 -18.78
C GLY A 143 -3.96 0.24 -18.86
N ILE A 144 -3.83 1.32 -18.09
CA ILE A 144 -2.64 2.17 -18.05
C ILE A 144 -1.74 1.68 -16.92
N THR A 145 -0.51 1.35 -17.27
CA THR A 145 0.52 0.98 -16.27
C THR A 145 1.59 2.04 -16.26
N ARG A 146 1.77 2.71 -15.13
CA ARG A 146 2.89 3.62 -14.89
C ARG A 146 3.60 3.21 -13.60
N THR A 147 4.92 3.36 -13.59
CA THR A 147 5.70 3.07 -12.40
C THR A 147 5.48 4.16 -11.36
N ALA A 148 4.89 3.82 -10.22
CA ALA A 148 4.72 4.71 -9.07
C ALA A 148 6.06 5.30 -8.57
N LYS A 149 7.17 4.62 -8.85
CA LYS A 149 8.52 5.02 -8.42
C LYS A 149 8.90 6.44 -8.83
N GLY A 150 8.54 6.88 -10.03
CA GLY A 150 8.85 8.24 -10.51
C GLY A 150 8.08 9.31 -9.73
N ILE A 151 6.79 9.11 -9.51
CA ILE A 151 5.92 10.03 -8.75
C ILE A 151 6.39 10.14 -7.30
N LEU A 152 6.62 9.00 -6.64
CA LEU A 152 7.11 8.98 -5.26
C LEU A 152 8.48 9.64 -5.11
N ALA A 153 9.39 9.44 -6.07
CA ALA A 153 10.71 10.06 -6.04
C ALA A 153 10.64 11.59 -6.11
N GLU A 154 9.75 12.16 -6.93
CA GLU A 154 9.58 13.61 -7.02
C GLU A 154 8.94 14.19 -5.76
N ILE A 155 7.95 13.51 -5.16
CA ILE A 155 7.35 13.92 -3.89
C ILE A 155 8.42 13.92 -2.78
N VAL A 156 9.20 12.86 -2.66
CA VAL A 156 10.29 12.75 -1.67
C VAL A 156 11.34 13.82 -1.88
N ARG A 157 11.74 14.06 -3.15
CA ARG A 157 12.67 15.14 -3.50
C ARG A 157 12.15 16.50 -3.05
N SER A 158 10.89 16.80 -3.30
CA SER A 158 10.27 18.07 -2.90
C SER A 158 10.24 18.25 -1.39
N MET A 159 10.05 17.17 -0.62
CA MET A 159 10.15 17.17 0.83
C MET A 159 11.58 17.47 1.30
N PHE A 160 12.60 16.82 0.75
CA PHE A 160 14.00 17.07 1.09
C PHE A 160 14.46 18.48 0.72
N LEU A 161 13.90 19.07 -0.32
CA LEU A 161 14.15 20.46 -0.72
C LEU A 161 13.34 21.47 0.09
N ASN A 162 12.58 21.03 1.11
CA ASN A 162 11.73 21.88 1.94
C ASN A 162 10.77 22.76 1.13
N SER A 163 10.19 22.22 0.07
CA SER A 163 9.17 22.93 -0.71
C SER A 163 7.97 23.26 0.17
N THR A 164 7.78 24.54 0.47
CA THR A 164 6.70 25.03 1.33
C THR A 164 5.32 24.60 0.80
N GLU A 165 5.13 24.64 -0.51
CA GLU A 165 3.89 24.21 -1.18
C GLU A 165 3.62 22.73 -0.91
N HIS A 166 4.57 21.84 -1.22
CA HIS A 166 4.41 20.40 -1.04
C HIS A 166 4.22 20.02 0.43
N LEU A 167 4.96 20.65 1.34
CA LEU A 167 4.80 20.42 2.79
C LEU A 167 3.41 20.87 3.28
N SER A 168 2.89 21.98 2.77
CA SER A 168 1.54 22.46 3.08
C SER A 168 0.47 21.47 2.58
N ILE A 169 0.60 20.97 1.35
CA ILE A 169 -0.32 19.95 0.79
C ILE A 169 -0.29 18.68 1.64
N LEU A 170 0.91 18.17 1.98
CA LEU A 170 1.05 16.99 2.84
C LEU A 170 0.43 17.19 4.22
N GLY A 171 0.59 18.38 4.81
CA GLY A 171 -0.09 18.77 6.04
C GLY A 171 -1.62 18.71 5.90
N GLY A 172 -2.14 19.27 4.80
CA GLY A 172 -3.55 19.23 4.44
C GLY A 172 -4.07 17.80 4.25
N MET A 173 -3.28 16.91 3.64
CA MET A 173 -3.64 15.49 3.47
C MET A 173 -3.80 14.75 4.80
N LYS A 174 -3.01 15.09 5.81
CA LYS A 174 -3.17 14.52 7.16
C LYS A 174 -4.51 14.90 7.79
N GLY A 175 -4.89 16.17 7.73
CA GLY A 175 -6.21 16.64 8.20
C GLY A 175 -7.33 15.98 7.40
N HIS A 176 -7.20 15.92 6.08
CA HIS A 176 -8.16 15.28 5.19
C HIS A 176 -8.38 13.79 5.49
N ALA A 177 -7.34 13.05 5.91
CA ALA A 177 -7.50 11.65 6.33
C ALA A 177 -8.39 11.54 7.58
N LEU A 178 -8.32 12.51 8.49
CA LEU A 178 -9.20 12.58 9.67
C LEU A 178 -10.63 12.99 9.28
N ASP A 179 -10.81 13.92 8.35
CA ASP A 179 -12.13 14.27 7.83
C ASP A 179 -12.84 13.02 7.25
N LEU A 180 -12.10 12.23 6.46
CA LEU A 180 -12.61 10.98 5.88
C LEU A 180 -12.93 9.94 6.95
N TYR A 181 -12.05 9.80 7.95
CA TYR A 181 -12.30 8.95 9.11
C TYR A 181 -13.60 9.31 9.81
N GLU A 182 -13.85 10.60 10.08
CA GLU A 182 -15.08 11.07 10.73
C GLU A 182 -16.32 10.85 9.86
N ALA A 183 -16.25 11.08 8.55
CA ALA A 183 -17.37 10.82 7.65
C ALA A 183 -17.78 9.34 7.67
N ILE A 184 -16.81 8.42 7.67
CA ILE A 184 -17.08 6.97 7.78
C ILE A 184 -17.68 6.62 9.14
N GLN A 185 -17.13 7.16 10.24
CA GLN A 185 -17.65 6.93 11.59
C GLN A 185 -19.09 7.37 11.77
N ARG A 186 -19.46 8.48 11.11
CA ARG A 186 -20.82 9.02 11.14
C ARG A 186 -21.77 8.32 10.17
N GLY A 187 -21.31 7.39 9.36
CA GLY A 187 -22.11 6.73 8.33
C GLY A 187 -22.53 7.66 7.20
N ASN A 188 -21.80 8.76 6.96
CA ASN A 188 -22.13 9.75 5.94
C ASN A 188 -21.52 9.36 4.59
N PHE A 189 -22.27 8.61 3.79
CA PHE A 189 -21.83 8.09 2.49
C PHE A 189 -21.50 9.20 1.49
N ASP A 190 -22.35 10.21 1.38
CA ASP A 190 -22.17 11.31 0.41
C ASP A 190 -20.90 12.10 0.73
N GLU A 191 -20.66 12.39 2.01
CA GLU A 191 -19.46 13.09 2.44
C GLU A 191 -18.21 12.23 2.21
N MET A 192 -18.27 10.95 2.53
CA MET A 192 -17.17 10.01 2.23
C MET A 192 -16.83 10.04 0.74
N GLY A 193 -17.82 9.96 -0.15
CA GLY A 193 -17.61 10.02 -1.59
C GLY A 193 -16.97 11.34 -2.03
N ARG A 194 -17.46 12.49 -1.55
CA ARG A 194 -16.85 13.81 -1.84
C ARG A 194 -15.41 13.92 -1.34
N LEU A 195 -15.12 13.37 -0.16
CA LEU A 195 -13.78 13.36 0.40
C LEU A 195 -12.83 12.45 -0.39
N VAL A 196 -13.30 11.34 -0.99
CA VAL A 196 -12.52 10.55 -1.94
C VAL A 196 -12.09 11.42 -3.13
N GLY A 197 -12.98 12.21 -3.71
CA GLY A 197 -12.67 13.16 -4.78
C GLY A 197 -11.71 14.27 -4.35
N LYS A 198 -11.84 14.80 -3.13
CA LYS A 198 -10.89 15.77 -2.56
C LYS A 198 -9.49 15.17 -2.40
N SER A 199 -9.40 13.91 -1.96
CA SER A 199 -8.13 13.17 -1.89
C SER A 199 -7.45 13.10 -3.26
N TRP A 200 -8.21 12.87 -4.33
CA TRP A 200 -7.71 12.85 -5.70
C TRP A 200 -7.11 14.19 -6.12
N LYS A 201 -7.78 15.29 -5.82
CA LYS A 201 -7.27 16.64 -6.09
C LYS A 201 -5.98 16.95 -5.34
N LEU A 202 -5.87 16.52 -4.09
CA LEU A 202 -4.64 16.68 -3.30
C LEU A 202 -3.48 15.87 -3.88
N ASN A 203 -3.73 14.65 -4.36
CA ASN A 203 -2.70 13.85 -5.03
C ASN A 203 -2.19 14.54 -6.30
N GLN A 204 -3.08 15.10 -7.13
CA GLN A 204 -2.71 15.82 -8.35
C GLN A 204 -1.92 17.11 -8.05
N ALA A 205 -2.25 17.78 -6.93
CA ALA A 205 -1.51 18.96 -6.50
C ALA A 205 -0.08 18.63 -6.04
N LEU A 206 0.15 17.41 -5.50
CA LEU A 206 1.49 16.94 -5.16
C LEU A 206 2.32 16.62 -6.40
N ASP A 207 1.74 15.96 -7.39
CA ASP A 207 2.43 15.58 -8.62
C ASP A 207 1.43 15.49 -9.79
N PRO A 208 1.60 16.31 -10.84
CA PRO A 208 0.72 16.27 -12.01
C PRO A 208 0.73 14.92 -12.74
N GLY A 209 1.81 14.16 -12.65
CA GLY A 209 1.93 12.82 -13.22
C GLY A 209 0.99 11.79 -12.60
N THR A 210 0.39 12.12 -11.45
CA THR A 210 -0.65 11.32 -10.81
C THR A 210 -1.86 11.10 -11.71
N ASN A 211 -2.26 12.12 -12.52
CA ASN A 211 -3.41 12.06 -13.42
C ASN A 211 -2.99 12.17 -14.89
N PRO A 212 -2.67 11.07 -15.58
CA PRO A 212 -2.39 11.08 -17.01
C PRO A 212 -3.62 11.48 -17.83
N GLU A 213 -3.42 12.09 -19.00
CA GLU A 213 -4.51 12.54 -19.90
C GLU A 213 -5.51 11.43 -20.25
N ALA A 214 -5.02 10.20 -20.42
CA ALA A 214 -5.90 9.06 -20.69
C ALA A 214 -6.85 8.74 -19.54
N VAL A 215 -6.42 8.93 -18.29
CA VAL A 215 -7.28 8.80 -17.09
C VAL A 215 -8.24 9.98 -17.02
N GLU A 216 -7.78 11.19 -17.27
CA GLU A 216 -8.62 12.38 -17.32
C GLU A 216 -9.75 12.25 -18.36
N THR A 217 -9.47 11.62 -19.51
CA THR A 217 -10.48 11.34 -20.53
C THR A 217 -11.58 10.39 -20.03
N ILE A 218 -11.23 9.41 -19.21
CA ILE A 218 -12.20 8.51 -18.56
C ILE A 218 -13.02 9.31 -17.55
N ILE A 219 -12.35 10.08 -16.69
CA ILE A 219 -12.96 10.88 -15.62
C ILE A 219 -14.03 11.82 -16.17
N ARG A 220 -13.76 12.55 -17.25
CA ARG A 220 -14.73 13.45 -17.89
C ARG A 220 -16.04 12.78 -18.30
N ARG A 221 -16.04 11.47 -18.54
CA ARG A 221 -17.22 10.70 -18.94
C ARG A 221 -18.03 10.20 -17.75
N ILE A 222 -17.44 10.14 -16.57
CA ILE A 222 -18.06 9.55 -15.38
C ILE A 222 -18.36 10.57 -14.28
N ASP A 223 -17.83 11.78 -14.37
CA ASP A 223 -17.89 12.80 -13.32
C ASP A 223 -19.31 13.06 -12.82
N ASP A 224 -20.26 13.20 -13.72
CA ASP A 224 -21.67 13.44 -13.38
C ASP A 224 -22.33 12.30 -12.61
N TYR A 225 -21.80 11.09 -12.68
CA TYR A 225 -22.35 9.89 -12.04
C TYR A 225 -21.68 9.54 -10.71
N CYS A 226 -20.63 10.24 -10.33
CA CYS A 226 -19.83 9.93 -9.16
C CYS A 226 -19.93 11.02 -8.09
N LEU A 227 -19.94 10.62 -6.81
CA LEU A 227 -19.68 11.49 -5.68
C LEU A 227 -18.18 11.85 -5.59
N GLY A 228 -17.35 10.90 -5.95
CA GLY A 228 -15.90 11.06 -6.02
C GLY A 228 -15.22 9.84 -6.62
N TYR A 229 -13.98 10.03 -6.99
CA TYR A 229 -13.14 8.99 -7.60
C TYR A 229 -11.67 9.30 -7.34
N LYS A 230 -10.82 8.28 -7.43
CA LYS A 230 -9.36 8.42 -7.39
C LYS A 230 -8.64 7.18 -7.91
N LEU A 231 -7.39 7.36 -8.35
CA LEU A 231 -6.46 6.24 -8.46
C LEU A 231 -5.86 5.97 -7.07
N PRO A 232 -5.94 4.75 -6.52
CA PRO A 232 -5.27 4.38 -5.29
C PRO A 232 -3.74 4.50 -5.38
N GLY A 233 -3.09 4.67 -4.24
CA GLY A 233 -1.63 4.82 -4.16
C GLY A 233 -1.13 6.12 -4.77
N ALA A 234 -0.02 6.08 -5.49
CA ALA A 234 0.62 7.23 -6.12
C ALA A 234 -0.11 7.75 -7.38
N GLY A 235 -1.08 7.00 -7.88
CA GLY A 235 -1.77 7.32 -9.14
C GLY A 235 -0.97 6.94 -10.38
N GLY A 236 -1.22 7.63 -11.49
CA GLY A 236 -0.52 7.42 -12.76
C GLY A 236 -1.06 6.26 -13.59
N GLY A 237 -2.00 5.46 -13.10
CA GLY A 237 -2.61 4.32 -13.78
C GLY A 237 -3.13 3.26 -12.81
N GLY A 238 -3.39 2.07 -13.33
CA GLY A 238 -3.93 0.96 -12.57
C GLY A 238 -5.46 0.99 -12.47
N TYR A 239 -6.00 0.78 -11.28
CA TYR A 239 -7.44 0.82 -11.06
C TYR A 239 -7.91 2.22 -10.67
N LEU A 240 -9.01 2.65 -11.25
CA LEU A 240 -9.76 3.82 -10.84
C LEU A 240 -10.86 3.36 -9.87
N TYR A 241 -10.79 3.84 -8.63
CA TYR A 241 -11.83 3.65 -7.64
C TYR A 241 -12.84 4.79 -7.74
N MET A 242 -14.12 4.44 -7.77
CA MET A 242 -15.24 5.36 -7.91
C MET A 242 -16.28 5.10 -6.83
N VAL A 243 -16.85 6.17 -6.31
CA VAL A 243 -18.04 6.16 -5.44
C VAL A 243 -19.17 6.76 -6.26
N ALA A 244 -20.07 5.91 -6.74
CA ALA A 244 -21.24 6.33 -7.53
C ALA A 244 -22.31 7.01 -6.66
N LYS A 245 -23.13 7.85 -7.30
CA LYS A 245 -24.32 8.47 -6.69
C LYS A 245 -25.44 7.46 -6.49
#